data_87f36cc99bbee380bafe7cd4b36b3ddc
#
_entry.id   87f36cc99bbee380bafe7cd4b36b3ddc
#
_cell.length_a   1.000
_cell.length_b   1.000
_cell.length_c   1.000
_cell.angle_alpha   90.00
_cell.angle_beta   90.00
_cell.angle_gamma   90.00
#
_symmetry.space_group_name_H-M   'P 1'
#
loop_
_entity.id
_entity.type
_entity.pdbx_description
1 polymer ?
#
loop_
_entity_poly.entity_id
_entity_poly.type
_entity_poly.pdbx_seq_one_letter_code
_entity_poly.pdbx_strand_id
1 'polypeptide(L)'
;MLALQTAEEMYKYCKDNKLGTGSSKGWAIKHFQLLVDNLKDGEQVYCVFIGLHNYKSLSKHDNNYAYALTNKRIIMAQHKLLGANVQSVNIENINDITLSKTGIAGVGIGTVCIDTFKETFNVGVNVAEASNIYNCVHDALEEIKGSTFGGSGTSSTVASTKSPVEQVKELKELLDMGIISQAEFDMKKKQLLGL
;
A
#
# COMPACT_ATOMS: atom_id res chain seq x y z
N MET A 1 -2.38 10.42 18.08
CA MET A 1 -1.15 9.99 17.38
C MET A 1 -0.61 8.77 18.10
N LEU A 2 -0.47 7.64 17.44
CA LEU A 2 0.07 6.41 18.01
C LEU A 2 1.60 6.53 18.06
N ALA A 3 2.19 6.30 19.24
CA ALA A 3 3.66 6.27 19.36
C ALA A 3 4.14 4.88 18.92
N LEU A 4 4.48 4.70 17.63
CA LEU A 4 5.08 3.47 17.12
C LEU A 4 6.62 3.61 17.15
N GLN A 5 7.18 3.65 18.35
CA GLN A 5 8.60 3.92 18.59
C GLN A 5 9.40 2.66 18.93
N THR A 6 8.73 1.56 19.27
CA THR A 6 9.37 0.28 19.61
C THR A 6 8.88 -0.84 18.69
N ALA A 7 9.71 -1.88 18.56
CA ALA A 7 9.35 -3.06 17.77
C ALA A 7 8.12 -3.79 18.30
N GLU A 8 7.92 -3.80 19.62
CA GLU A 8 6.77 -4.38 20.29
C GLU A 8 5.48 -3.61 19.99
N GLU A 9 5.52 -2.27 20.01
CA GLU A 9 4.38 -1.43 19.64
C GLU A 9 4.00 -1.63 18.18
N MET A 10 4.99 -1.67 17.27
CA MET A 10 4.79 -1.96 15.85
C MET A 10 4.14 -3.34 15.65
N TYR A 11 4.64 -4.37 16.33
CA TYR A 11 4.05 -5.71 16.25
C TYR A 11 2.61 -5.73 16.77
N LYS A 12 2.36 -5.09 17.91
CA LYS A 12 1.02 -5.01 18.49
C LYS A 12 0.06 -4.30 17.54
N TYR A 13 0.48 -3.18 16.98
CA TYR A 13 -0.29 -2.41 16.00
C TYR A 13 -0.64 -3.25 14.75
N CYS A 14 0.33 -3.95 14.16
CA CYS A 14 0.08 -4.84 13.02
C CYS A 14 -0.92 -5.95 13.34
N LYS A 15 -0.80 -6.56 14.52
CA LYS A 15 -1.69 -7.62 14.96
C LYS A 15 -3.12 -7.11 15.16
N ASP A 16 -3.28 -5.99 15.85
CA ASP A 16 -4.59 -5.43 16.21
C ASP A 16 -5.34 -4.92 14.96
N ASN A 17 -4.60 -4.41 13.97
CA ASN A 17 -5.16 -3.87 12.72
C ASN A 17 -5.12 -4.84 11.53
N LYS A 18 -4.65 -6.08 11.73
CA LYS A 18 -4.52 -7.11 10.67
C LYS A 18 -3.71 -6.60 9.46
N LEU A 19 -2.50 -6.15 9.75
CA LEU A 19 -1.57 -5.58 8.77
C LEU A 19 -0.38 -6.52 8.45
N GLY A 20 -0.58 -7.82 8.61
CA GLY A 20 0.46 -8.82 8.50
C GLY A 20 1.30 -8.93 9.78
N THR A 21 1.61 -10.17 10.16
CA THR A 21 2.42 -10.45 11.38
C THR A 21 3.67 -11.27 11.06
N GLY A 22 3.90 -11.58 9.76
CA GLY A 22 4.98 -12.44 9.32
C GLY A 22 4.81 -13.88 9.79
N SER A 23 5.94 -14.61 9.87
CA SER A 23 5.94 -16.05 10.21
C SER A 23 5.79 -16.33 11.69
N SER A 24 6.24 -15.42 12.57
CA SER A 24 6.14 -15.53 14.03
C SER A 24 6.37 -14.18 14.72
N LYS A 25 5.97 -14.05 16.01
CA LYS A 25 6.23 -12.84 16.79
C LYS A 25 7.73 -12.50 16.84
N GLY A 26 8.59 -13.49 17.13
CA GLY A 26 10.04 -13.27 17.23
C GLY A 26 10.65 -12.84 15.89
N TRP A 27 10.13 -13.37 14.79
CA TRP A 27 10.51 -12.94 13.45
C TRP A 27 10.10 -11.47 13.21
N ALA A 28 8.85 -11.13 13.49
CA ALA A 28 8.31 -9.77 13.29
C ALA A 28 9.06 -8.73 14.12
N ILE A 29 9.29 -8.99 15.42
CA ILE A 29 10.03 -8.11 16.32
C ILE A 29 11.44 -7.80 15.77
N LYS A 30 12.17 -8.81 15.29
CA LYS A 30 13.51 -8.60 14.70
C LYS A 30 13.45 -7.68 13.46
N HIS A 31 12.42 -7.79 12.63
CA HIS A 31 12.27 -6.97 11.45
C HIS A 31 11.82 -5.54 11.81
N PHE A 32 10.90 -5.40 12.76
CA PHE A 32 10.51 -4.09 13.26
C PHE A 32 11.65 -3.38 14.00
N GLN A 33 12.52 -4.13 14.69
CA GLN A 33 13.70 -3.53 15.32
C GLN A 33 14.62 -2.87 14.28
N LEU A 34 14.80 -3.48 13.11
CA LEU A 34 15.53 -2.84 12.02
C LEU A 34 14.88 -1.52 11.54
N LEU A 35 13.56 -1.43 11.56
CA LEU A 35 12.88 -0.17 11.24
C LEU A 35 13.18 0.87 12.32
N VAL A 36 13.04 0.51 13.60
CA VAL A 36 13.33 1.40 14.75
C VAL A 36 14.77 1.90 14.71
N ASP A 37 15.74 1.00 14.50
CA ASP A 37 17.17 1.31 14.45
C ASP A 37 17.54 2.26 13.27
N ASN A 38 16.67 2.34 12.28
CA ASN A 38 16.86 3.21 11.10
C ASN A 38 15.98 4.47 11.12
N LEU A 39 15.16 4.70 12.14
CA LEU A 39 14.43 5.96 12.29
C LEU A 39 15.42 7.10 12.53
N LYS A 40 15.17 8.24 11.93
CA LYS A 40 15.96 9.46 12.12
C LYS A 40 15.28 10.37 13.13
N ASP A 41 16.04 11.29 13.71
CA ASP A 41 15.51 12.29 14.62
C ASP A 41 14.33 13.05 14.02
N GLY A 42 13.24 13.09 14.76
CA GLY A 42 11.99 13.73 14.34
C GLY A 42 11.19 12.95 13.29
N GLU A 43 11.56 11.69 12.97
CA GLU A 43 10.67 10.82 12.19
C GLU A 43 9.55 10.29 13.08
N GLN A 44 8.32 10.42 12.59
CA GLN A 44 7.11 9.90 13.22
C GLN A 44 6.54 8.80 12.33
N VAL A 45 6.23 7.64 12.91
CA VAL A 45 5.67 6.50 12.20
C VAL A 45 4.15 6.57 12.21
N TYR A 46 3.53 6.51 11.04
CA TYR A 46 2.09 6.58 10.84
C TYR A 46 1.46 5.22 10.59
N CYS A 47 2.16 4.37 9.87
CA CYS A 47 1.67 3.05 9.49
C CYS A 47 2.85 2.06 9.45
N VAL A 48 2.62 0.83 9.93
CA VAL A 48 3.56 -0.29 9.78
C VAL A 48 2.82 -1.53 9.31
N PHE A 49 3.46 -2.34 8.48
CA PHE A 49 2.89 -3.58 7.97
C PHE A 49 3.98 -4.58 7.55
N ILE A 50 3.58 -5.82 7.27
CA ILE A 50 4.47 -6.89 6.79
C ILE A 50 3.87 -7.50 5.53
N GLY A 51 4.70 -7.76 4.52
CA GLY A 51 4.29 -8.43 3.29
C GLY A 51 5.46 -8.94 2.46
N LEU A 52 5.15 -9.76 1.46
CA LEU A 52 6.12 -10.30 0.50
C LEU A 52 6.58 -9.20 -0.45
N HIS A 53 7.86 -8.85 -0.38
CA HIS A 53 8.45 -7.77 -1.16
C HIS A 53 8.66 -8.19 -2.62
N ASN A 54 8.44 -7.27 -3.56
CA ASN A 54 8.57 -7.50 -5.00
C ASN A 54 7.77 -8.71 -5.48
N TYR A 55 6.55 -8.88 -4.93
CA TYR A 55 5.69 -10.00 -5.22
C TYR A 55 5.27 -10.03 -6.70
N LYS A 56 5.55 -11.15 -7.35
CA LYS A 56 5.08 -11.46 -8.73
C LYS A 56 4.25 -12.75 -8.73
N SER A 57 4.61 -13.70 -7.88
CA SER A 57 3.89 -14.96 -7.65
C SER A 57 4.38 -15.60 -6.34
N LEU A 58 3.73 -16.67 -5.89
CA LEU A 58 4.12 -17.42 -4.68
C LEU A 58 5.56 -17.95 -4.72
N SER A 59 6.14 -18.12 -5.90
CA SER A 59 7.53 -18.58 -6.09
C SER A 59 8.49 -17.47 -6.53
N LYS A 60 8.00 -16.26 -6.78
CA LYS A 60 8.79 -15.12 -7.26
C LYS A 60 8.52 -13.87 -6.41
N HIS A 61 9.31 -13.73 -5.37
CA HIS A 61 9.27 -12.59 -4.44
C HIS A 61 10.56 -12.56 -3.61
N ASP A 62 10.85 -11.44 -2.94
CA ASP A 62 12.06 -11.25 -2.12
C ASP A 62 11.83 -11.59 -0.63
N ASN A 63 10.89 -12.51 -0.33
CA ASN A 63 10.45 -12.87 1.02
C ASN A 63 9.74 -11.71 1.75
N ASN A 64 9.41 -11.92 3.02
CA ASN A 64 8.74 -10.93 3.84
C ASN A 64 9.69 -9.79 4.24
N TYR A 65 9.19 -8.57 4.12
CA TYR A 65 9.78 -7.36 4.66
C TYR A 65 8.82 -6.73 5.67
N ALA A 66 9.38 -6.02 6.64
CA ALA A 66 8.63 -5.06 7.43
C ALA A 66 8.72 -3.68 6.79
N TYR A 67 7.63 -2.95 6.85
CA TYR A 67 7.47 -1.61 6.28
C TYR A 67 7.07 -0.62 7.37
N ALA A 68 7.62 0.58 7.32
CA ALA A 68 7.16 1.72 8.11
C ALA A 68 6.98 2.94 7.22
N LEU A 69 5.79 3.52 7.23
CA LEU A 69 5.53 4.81 6.63
C LEU A 69 5.70 5.89 7.69
N THR A 70 6.64 6.80 7.47
CA THR A 70 6.96 7.92 8.36
C THR A 70 6.50 9.24 7.74
N ASN A 71 6.59 10.33 8.48
CA ASN A 71 6.37 11.68 7.95
C ASN A 71 7.37 12.10 6.84
N LYS A 72 8.42 11.30 6.57
CA LYS A 72 9.45 11.65 5.57
C LYS A 72 9.58 10.63 4.46
N ARG A 73 9.41 9.35 4.75
CA ARG A 73 9.69 8.25 3.82
C ARG A 73 8.95 6.96 4.18
N ILE A 74 8.87 6.05 3.23
CA ILE A 74 8.62 4.64 3.54
C ILE A 74 9.96 3.92 3.73
N ILE A 75 10.11 3.20 4.82
CA ILE A 75 11.27 2.36 5.14
C ILE A 75 10.86 0.91 4.97
N MET A 76 11.70 0.12 4.33
CA MET A 76 11.48 -1.30 4.06
C MET A 76 12.69 -2.08 4.59
N ALA A 77 12.46 -3.03 5.50
CA ALA A 77 13.54 -3.74 6.16
C ALA A 77 13.32 -5.26 6.19
N GLN A 78 14.41 -5.99 5.96
CA GLN A 78 14.45 -7.43 6.04
C GLN A 78 15.69 -7.88 6.80
N HIS A 79 15.50 -8.68 7.85
CA HIS A 79 16.58 -9.38 8.52
C HIS A 79 16.88 -10.68 7.76
N LYS A 80 18.14 -10.89 7.40
CA LYS A 80 18.65 -12.10 6.75
C LYS A 80 19.48 -12.94 7.72
N LEU A 81 19.77 -14.19 7.37
CA LEU A 81 20.64 -15.05 8.17
C LEU A 81 22.04 -14.42 8.36
N LEU A 82 22.54 -13.76 7.32
CA LEU A 82 23.79 -13.01 7.34
C LEU A 82 23.50 -11.55 6.94
N GLY A 83 23.25 -10.70 7.94
CA GLY A 83 23.01 -9.25 7.76
C GLY A 83 21.56 -8.85 7.60
N ALA A 84 21.33 -7.68 7.04
CA ALA A 84 20.02 -7.08 6.84
C ALA A 84 19.97 -6.30 5.53
N ASN A 85 18.77 -6.21 4.95
CA ASN A 85 18.47 -5.25 3.88
C ASN A 85 17.59 -4.13 4.47
N VAL A 86 17.99 -2.89 4.25
CA VAL A 86 17.17 -1.72 4.58
C VAL A 86 17.21 -0.79 3.38
N GLN A 87 16.03 -0.38 2.92
CA GLN A 87 15.87 0.57 1.83
C GLN A 87 14.75 1.56 2.15
N SER A 88 14.75 2.71 1.52
CA SER A 88 13.70 3.69 1.74
C SER A 88 13.44 4.56 0.52
N VAL A 89 12.21 5.05 0.41
CA VAL A 89 11.76 5.99 -0.62
C VAL A 89 11.10 7.17 0.07
N ASN A 90 11.48 8.39 -0.28
CA ASN A 90 10.86 9.61 0.26
C ASN A 90 9.38 9.68 -0.14
N ILE A 91 8.55 10.23 0.77
CA ILE A 91 7.10 10.38 0.54
C ILE A 91 6.78 11.15 -0.75
N GLU A 92 7.55 12.18 -1.05
CA GLU A 92 7.40 13.02 -2.25
C GLU A 92 7.60 12.24 -3.55
N ASN A 93 8.32 11.11 -3.50
CA ASN A 93 8.58 10.24 -4.65
C ASN A 93 7.52 9.13 -4.81
N ILE A 94 6.53 9.05 -3.93
CA ILE A 94 5.41 8.11 -4.07
C ILE A 94 4.35 8.78 -4.94
N ASN A 95 4.15 8.21 -6.14
CA ASN A 95 3.19 8.70 -7.12
C ASN A 95 1.78 8.22 -6.79
N ASP A 96 1.61 6.91 -6.60
CA ASP A 96 0.31 6.28 -6.42
C ASP A 96 0.42 4.99 -5.60
N ILE A 97 -0.72 4.58 -5.03
CA ILE A 97 -0.88 3.30 -4.35
C ILE A 97 -2.14 2.63 -4.87
N THR A 98 -1.98 1.41 -5.35
CA THR A 98 -3.09 0.62 -5.87
C THR A 98 -3.22 -0.72 -5.16
N LEU A 99 -4.43 -1.27 -5.16
CA LEU A 99 -4.75 -2.57 -4.57
C LEU A 99 -5.31 -3.50 -5.64
N SER A 100 -4.66 -4.65 -5.80
CA SER A 100 -5.16 -5.76 -6.60
C SER A 100 -5.43 -6.97 -5.69
N LYS A 101 -6.49 -7.69 -5.94
CA LYS A 101 -6.86 -8.90 -5.20
C LYS A 101 -7.09 -10.06 -6.15
N THR A 102 -6.39 -11.16 -5.90
CA THR A 102 -6.58 -12.41 -6.65
C THR A 102 -6.87 -13.53 -5.65
N GLY A 103 -8.05 -14.15 -5.77
CA GLY A 103 -8.45 -15.25 -4.88
C GLY A 103 -9.94 -15.51 -4.93
N ILE A 104 -10.34 -16.61 -4.32
CA ILE A 104 -11.75 -17.07 -4.23
C ILE A 104 -12.08 -17.24 -2.75
N ALA A 105 -13.26 -16.74 -2.34
CA ALA A 105 -13.81 -16.91 -0.99
C ALA A 105 -12.86 -16.49 0.16
N GLY A 106 -12.09 -15.42 -0.03
CA GLY A 106 -11.17 -14.91 1.00
C GLY A 106 -9.83 -15.65 1.10
N VAL A 107 -9.59 -16.64 0.24
CA VAL A 107 -8.31 -17.34 0.11
C VAL A 107 -7.57 -16.84 -1.13
N GLY A 108 -6.34 -16.40 -0.97
CA GLY A 108 -5.54 -15.87 -2.06
C GLY A 108 -4.57 -14.79 -1.62
N ILE A 109 -3.96 -14.13 -2.60
CA ILE A 109 -3.02 -13.04 -2.38
C ILE A 109 -3.62 -11.73 -2.86
N GLY A 110 -3.59 -10.73 -1.98
CA GLY A 110 -3.74 -9.33 -2.36
C GLY A 110 -2.38 -8.71 -2.61
N THR A 111 -2.30 -7.81 -3.57
CA THR A 111 -1.07 -7.07 -3.88
C THR A 111 -1.33 -5.59 -3.68
N VAL A 112 -0.61 -4.99 -2.75
CA VAL A 112 -0.53 -3.54 -2.61
C VAL A 112 0.66 -3.08 -3.44
N CYS A 113 0.39 -2.27 -4.46
CA CYS A 113 1.38 -1.73 -5.35
C CYS A 113 1.69 -0.29 -4.92
N ILE A 114 2.95 0.00 -4.66
CA ILE A 114 3.46 1.33 -4.31
C ILE A 114 4.29 1.81 -5.49
N ASP A 115 3.74 2.71 -6.27
CA ASP A 115 4.40 3.28 -7.43
C ASP A 115 5.23 4.49 -7.03
N THR A 116 6.47 4.56 -7.52
CA THR A 116 7.40 5.65 -7.25
C THR A 116 8.06 6.12 -8.54
N PHE A 117 8.65 7.30 -8.54
CA PHE A 117 9.39 7.83 -9.69
C PHE A 117 10.49 6.91 -10.22
N LYS A 118 11.03 6.04 -9.37
CA LYS A 118 12.19 5.22 -9.71
C LYS A 118 11.83 3.76 -10.00
N GLU A 119 10.90 3.23 -9.24
CA GLU A 119 10.52 1.82 -9.31
C GLU A 119 9.16 1.59 -8.67
N THR A 120 8.56 0.43 -8.94
CA THR A 120 7.28 0.02 -8.39
C THR A 120 7.49 -1.17 -7.46
N PHE A 121 7.03 -1.04 -6.21
CA PHE A 121 7.09 -2.10 -5.22
C PHE A 121 5.74 -2.82 -5.15
N ASN A 122 5.71 -4.11 -5.45
CA ASN A 122 4.55 -4.96 -5.27
C ASN A 122 4.64 -5.71 -3.95
N VAL A 123 3.73 -5.44 -3.03
CA VAL A 123 3.69 -6.09 -1.72
C VAL A 123 2.59 -7.12 -1.69
N GLY A 124 2.97 -8.41 -1.73
CA GLY A 124 2.04 -9.53 -1.62
C GLY A 124 1.68 -9.82 -0.17
N VAL A 125 0.37 -9.90 0.12
CA VAL A 125 -0.16 -10.16 1.45
C VAL A 125 -1.36 -11.10 1.38
N ASN A 126 -1.82 -11.63 2.51
CA ASN A 126 -3.08 -12.36 2.55
C ASN A 126 -4.21 -11.46 2.02
N VAL A 127 -5.06 -11.98 1.13
CA VAL A 127 -6.15 -11.22 0.52
C VAL A 127 -7.10 -10.60 1.55
N ALA A 128 -7.27 -11.24 2.72
CA ALA A 128 -8.10 -10.74 3.81
C ALA A 128 -7.49 -9.50 4.52
N GLU A 129 -6.16 -9.34 4.46
CA GLU A 129 -5.43 -8.24 5.09
C GLU A 129 -5.11 -7.10 4.09
N ALA A 130 -5.18 -7.39 2.80
CA ALA A 130 -4.75 -6.48 1.75
C ALA A 130 -5.46 -5.11 1.78
N SER A 131 -6.78 -5.09 2.04
CA SER A 131 -7.52 -3.84 2.18
C SER A 131 -7.09 -3.03 3.40
N ASN A 132 -6.80 -3.69 4.53
CA ASN A 132 -6.39 -2.99 5.74
C ASN A 132 -5.04 -2.31 5.53
N ILE A 133 -4.10 -3.00 4.86
CA ILE A 133 -2.78 -2.45 4.54
C ILE A 133 -2.92 -1.30 3.55
N TYR A 134 -3.71 -1.47 2.48
CA TYR A 134 -3.96 -0.40 1.52
C TYR A 134 -4.52 0.86 2.21
N ASN A 135 -5.58 0.70 3.01
CA ASN A 135 -6.19 1.82 3.73
C ASN A 135 -5.21 2.46 4.71
N CYS A 136 -4.46 1.65 5.50
CA CYS A 136 -3.46 2.17 6.43
C CYS A 136 -2.42 3.05 5.74
N VAL A 137 -1.92 2.62 4.59
CA VAL A 137 -0.90 3.37 3.82
C VAL A 137 -1.53 4.60 3.17
N HIS A 138 -2.73 4.48 2.61
CA HIS A 138 -3.45 5.59 1.97
C HIS A 138 -3.78 6.70 2.97
N ASP A 139 -4.42 6.35 4.09
CA ASP A 139 -4.82 7.30 5.12
C ASP A 139 -3.59 8.01 5.73
N ALA A 140 -2.51 7.26 5.97
CA ALA A 140 -1.26 7.81 6.45
C ALA A 140 -0.64 8.81 5.45
N LEU A 141 -0.67 8.52 4.15
CA LEU A 141 -0.18 9.45 3.13
C LEU A 141 -1.04 10.71 3.03
N GLU A 142 -2.37 10.58 3.13
CA GLU A 142 -3.26 11.73 3.16
C GLU A 142 -3.00 12.62 4.38
N GLU A 143 -2.83 12.04 5.57
CA GLU A 143 -2.51 12.78 6.79
C GLU A 143 -1.17 13.51 6.67
N ILE A 144 -0.13 12.83 6.16
CA ILE A 144 1.20 13.42 5.98
C ILE A 144 1.17 14.55 4.96
N LYS A 145 0.57 14.34 3.79
CA LYS A 145 0.48 15.35 2.73
C LYS A 145 -0.42 16.52 3.17
N GLY A 146 -1.52 16.26 3.87
CA GLY A 146 -2.40 17.28 4.42
C GLY A 146 -1.73 18.15 5.48
N SER A 147 -0.89 17.58 6.33
CA SER A 147 -0.14 18.33 7.35
C SER A 147 0.98 19.20 6.77
N THR A 148 1.53 18.84 5.61
CA THR A 148 2.59 19.61 4.92
C THR A 148 2.02 20.84 4.20
N PHE A 149 0.73 20.82 3.82
CA PHE A 149 0.00 21.93 3.20
C PHE A 149 -0.90 22.66 4.22
N GLY A 150 -0.45 22.85 5.46
CA GLY A 150 -1.18 23.58 6.51
C GLY A 150 -1.52 25.02 6.13
N GLY A 151 -2.65 25.22 5.50
CA GLY A 151 -3.23 26.51 5.15
C GLY A 151 -4.59 26.34 4.48
N SER A 152 -5.64 26.32 5.31
CA SER A 152 -7.03 26.64 4.95
C SER A 152 -7.77 25.76 3.94
N GLY A 153 -8.73 25.05 4.42
CA GLY A 153 -10.01 24.91 3.73
C GLY A 153 -10.28 23.61 3.01
N THR A 154 -11.32 22.97 3.50
CA THR A 154 -12.28 22.16 2.76
C THR A 154 -11.87 20.71 2.48
N SER A 155 -12.45 19.82 3.25
CA SER A 155 -12.77 18.44 2.87
C SER A 155 -13.25 18.42 1.42
N SER A 156 -12.36 18.10 0.52
CA SER A 156 -12.75 17.69 -0.82
C SER A 156 -12.37 16.22 -0.91
N THR A 157 -13.37 15.38 -0.79
CA THR A 157 -13.40 14.09 -1.46
C THR A 157 -13.10 14.36 -2.94
N VAL A 158 -11.82 14.33 -3.29
CA VAL A 158 -11.44 14.25 -4.69
C VAL A 158 -11.51 12.78 -5.06
N ALA A 159 -12.74 12.30 -5.30
CA ALA A 159 -12.90 11.38 -6.38
C ALA A 159 -12.19 12.06 -7.56
N SER A 160 -11.10 11.49 -8.06
CA SER A 160 -10.52 11.86 -9.33
C SER A 160 -11.61 11.67 -10.39
N THR A 161 -12.40 12.69 -10.61
CA THR A 161 -13.38 12.74 -11.67
C THR A 161 -12.61 12.92 -12.97
N LYS A 162 -12.04 11.80 -13.47
CA LYS A 162 -11.77 11.69 -14.90
C LYS A 162 -13.03 12.12 -15.61
N SER A 163 -12.90 12.97 -16.61
CA SER A 163 -14.09 13.44 -17.34
C SER A 163 -14.88 12.22 -17.84
N PRO A 164 -16.21 12.28 -17.94
CA PRO A 164 -17.02 11.17 -18.48
C PRO A 164 -16.47 10.65 -19.81
N VAL A 165 -15.89 11.54 -20.60
CA VAL A 165 -15.27 11.20 -21.89
C VAL A 165 -14.01 10.35 -21.74
N GLU A 166 -13.15 10.65 -20.76
CA GLU A 166 -11.96 9.83 -20.45
C GLU A 166 -12.33 8.45 -19.94
N GLN A 167 -13.36 8.37 -19.08
CA GLN A 167 -13.86 7.09 -18.57
C GLN A 167 -14.46 6.22 -19.69
N VAL A 168 -15.16 6.82 -20.64
CA VAL A 168 -15.69 6.10 -21.83
C VAL A 168 -14.55 5.63 -22.73
N LYS A 169 -13.46 6.38 -22.85
CA LYS A 169 -12.28 5.97 -23.63
C LYS A 169 -11.59 4.75 -23.00
N GLU A 170 -11.40 4.75 -21.70
CA GLU A 170 -10.84 3.60 -20.95
C GLU A 170 -11.74 2.35 -21.09
N LEU A 171 -13.06 2.52 -20.97
CA LEU A 171 -14.01 1.42 -21.21
C LEU A 171 -13.91 0.86 -22.63
N LYS A 172 -13.65 1.70 -23.62
CA LYS A 172 -13.45 1.26 -25.00
C LYS A 172 -12.17 0.42 -25.14
N GLU A 173 -11.09 0.80 -24.47
CA GLU A 173 -9.84 0.02 -24.47
C GLU A 173 -10.06 -1.36 -23.84
N LEU A 174 -10.82 -1.44 -22.74
CA LEU A 174 -11.18 -2.72 -22.10
C LEU A 174 -12.04 -3.61 -23.01
N LEU A 175 -12.94 -3.01 -23.79
CA LEU A 175 -13.72 -3.74 -24.80
C LEU A 175 -12.82 -4.27 -25.92
N ASP A 176 -11.92 -3.43 -26.45
CA ASP A 176 -11.02 -3.80 -27.54
C ASP A 176 -10.02 -4.89 -27.13
N MET A 177 -9.65 -4.94 -25.83
CA MET A 177 -8.86 -6.02 -25.23
C MET A 177 -9.68 -7.28 -24.91
N GLY A 178 -11.01 -7.27 -25.12
CA GLY A 178 -11.90 -8.40 -24.82
C GLY A 178 -12.10 -8.67 -23.31
N ILE A 179 -11.76 -7.72 -22.45
CA ILE A 179 -11.89 -7.84 -20.98
C ILE A 179 -13.35 -7.65 -20.57
N ILE A 180 -14.09 -6.79 -21.28
CA ILE A 180 -15.53 -6.57 -21.11
C ILE A 180 -16.27 -6.87 -22.41
N SER A 181 -17.53 -7.29 -22.30
CA SER A 181 -18.41 -7.51 -23.43
C SER A 181 -19.00 -6.20 -23.96
N GLN A 182 -19.49 -6.21 -25.20
CA GLN A 182 -20.19 -5.06 -25.80
C GLN A 182 -21.39 -4.61 -24.96
N ALA A 183 -22.14 -5.55 -24.35
CA ALA A 183 -23.29 -5.25 -23.51
C ALA A 183 -22.87 -4.50 -22.21
N GLU A 184 -21.78 -4.91 -21.59
CA GLU A 184 -21.22 -4.24 -20.39
C GLU A 184 -20.70 -2.84 -20.71
N PHE A 185 -20.03 -2.69 -21.85
CA PHE A 185 -19.58 -1.39 -22.35
C PHE A 185 -20.76 -0.43 -22.54
N ASP A 186 -21.81 -0.87 -23.26
CA ASP A 186 -22.98 -0.03 -23.56
C ASP A 186 -23.75 0.38 -22.33
N MET A 187 -23.88 -0.54 -21.35
CA MET A 187 -24.50 -0.27 -20.05
C MET A 187 -23.70 0.78 -19.26
N LYS A 188 -22.39 0.60 -19.13
CA LYS A 188 -21.51 1.53 -18.41
C LYS A 188 -21.41 2.89 -19.08
N LYS A 189 -21.35 2.93 -20.41
CA LYS A 189 -21.35 4.16 -21.20
C LYS A 189 -22.61 5.00 -20.95
N LYS A 190 -23.79 4.36 -20.96
CA LYS A 190 -25.05 5.06 -20.66
C LYS A 190 -25.05 5.63 -19.25
N GLN A 191 -24.59 4.85 -18.27
CA GLN A 191 -24.48 5.29 -16.87
C GLN A 191 -23.55 6.50 -16.71
N LEU A 192 -22.40 6.52 -17.39
CA LEU A 192 -21.42 7.60 -17.32
C LEU A 192 -21.87 8.88 -18.03
N LEU A 193 -22.64 8.74 -19.10
CA LEU A 193 -23.13 9.87 -19.91
C LEU A 193 -24.53 10.36 -19.46
N GLY A 194 -25.16 9.68 -18.49
CA GLY A 194 -26.47 10.05 -17.98
C GLY A 194 -27.61 9.79 -18.97
N LEU A 195 -27.47 8.78 -19.86
CA LEU A 195 -28.42 8.43 -20.92
C LEU A 195 -29.33 7.26 -20.53
#